data_5eb7c734c8df18ad6217e9e4283f5194
#
_entry.id   5eb7c734c8df18ad6217e9e4283f5194
#
_cell.length_a   1.000
_cell.length_b   1.000
_cell.length_c   1.000
_cell.angle_alpha   90.00
_cell.angle_beta   90.00
_cell.angle_gamma   90.00
#
_symmetry.space_group_name_H-M   'P 1'
#
loop_
_entity.id
_entity.type
_entity.pdbx_description
1 polymer ?
#
loop_
_entity_poly.entity_id
_entity_poly.type
_entity_poly.pdbx_seq_one_letter_code
_entity_poly.pdbx_strand_id
1 'polypeptide(L)'
;MVAAMSPSPSAMARRAFWRRLYACRRLGTERASALAPLHYTLLGERLGFRPNGFFDPSFHRQAAGLGSEARGLMALYLARPEPGAPPPSPEFDHAWYAAQNPGWKETHPHPFLHFLEVGLRGGRRPRADIDMAFVRDVVRGRGLGIEEAALRVFDPKPRDGDMKPPLSREELRARQNRFYAETRMRIEREPPDRGRKNLVFVQCGSGFDADWLREPRAFDVLTNYYQESEPHPRADAVVFQCGTKTTAVRRLLNERPDLLLRYEAALFLDDDVGIGATQIEALFQARRALSLDLAQPALTRDSDTAFPFLKERAAGSGLLRVSTVEIMAPLFSRRALERTAFAFAETVSGWGADLLLGPAVRGAFGPDAIGVIGSTAVRHARRVDTKGGAFYAYLRRYGIDPAHEANRVVAEFGVERYLRLLAPGEAGPVLAQARGAGPSPAALWGRFSPTAMLW
;
A
#
# COMPACT_ATOMS: atom_id res chain seq x y z
N MET A 1 40.61 -32.99 -18.90
CA MET A 1 39.61 -32.09 -18.33
C MET A 1 40.32 -31.15 -17.33
N VAL A 2 40.63 -29.93 -17.76
CA VAL A 2 41.24 -28.94 -16.87
C VAL A 2 40.15 -28.51 -15.89
N ALA A 3 40.32 -28.84 -14.61
CA ALA A 3 39.42 -28.35 -13.57
C ALA A 3 39.44 -26.79 -13.60
N ALA A 4 38.35 -26.19 -13.95
CA ALA A 4 38.22 -24.74 -13.94
C ALA A 4 38.48 -24.27 -12.50
N MET A 5 39.61 -23.59 -12.28
CA MET A 5 39.95 -23.03 -10.96
C MET A 5 38.83 -22.11 -10.50
N SER A 6 38.29 -22.35 -9.32
CA SER A 6 37.28 -21.45 -8.74
C SER A 6 37.83 -20.02 -8.66
N PRO A 7 37.06 -19.00 -9.04
CA PRO A 7 37.56 -17.62 -9.01
C PRO A 7 37.96 -17.20 -7.60
N SER A 8 39.02 -16.39 -7.48
CA SER A 8 39.45 -15.89 -6.18
C SER A 8 38.38 -15.04 -5.50
N PRO A 9 38.34 -14.97 -4.14
CA PRO A 9 37.38 -14.13 -3.42
C PRO A 9 37.39 -12.66 -3.88
N SER A 10 38.56 -12.10 -4.21
CA SER A 10 38.68 -10.75 -4.75
C SER A 10 38.10 -10.63 -6.17
N ALA A 11 38.19 -11.66 -7.01
CA ALA A 11 37.53 -11.67 -8.30
C ALA A 11 36.01 -11.73 -8.16
N MET A 12 35.50 -12.52 -7.23
CA MET A 12 34.09 -12.59 -6.88
C MET A 12 33.56 -11.25 -6.33
N ALA A 13 34.31 -10.59 -5.46
CA ALA A 13 33.95 -9.27 -4.94
C ALA A 13 33.85 -8.21 -6.05
N ARG A 14 34.72 -8.26 -7.06
CA ARG A 14 34.60 -7.37 -8.24
C ARG A 14 33.32 -7.62 -9.04
N ARG A 15 32.84 -8.86 -9.15
CA ARG A 15 31.57 -9.22 -9.81
C ARG A 15 30.37 -8.72 -9.00
N ALA A 16 30.40 -8.84 -7.69
CA ALA A 16 29.33 -8.38 -6.78
C ALA A 16 29.27 -6.85 -6.63
N PHE A 17 30.26 -6.11 -7.15
CA PHE A 17 30.32 -4.66 -6.98
C PHE A 17 29.65 -3.90 -8.14
N TRP A 18 28.58 -3.18 -7.86
CA TRP A 18 27.82 -2.42 -8.85
C TRP A 18 28.46 -1.04 -9.11
N ARG A 19 29.56 -1.02 -9.86
CA ARG A 19 30.44 0.14 -10.05
C ARG A 19 29.73 1.41 -10.51
N ARG A 20 28.90 1.31 -11.55
CA ARG A 20 28.18 2.47 -12.13
C ARG A 20 27.22 3.07 -11.13
N LEU A 21 26.41 2.23 -10.51
CA LEU A 21 25.42 2.66 -9.52
C LEU A 21 26.08 3.22 -8.26
N TYR A 22 27.15 2.57 -7.77
CA TYR A 22 27.94 3.10 -6.66
C TYR A 22 28.51 4.49 -7.00
N ALA A 23 29.10 4.67 -8.19
CA ALA A 23 29.68 5.93 -8.62
C ALA A 23 28.60 7.04 -8.70
N CYS A 24 27.44 6.76 -9.30
CA CYS A 24 26.32 7.71 -9.32
C CYS A 24 25.88 8.12 -7.92
N ARG A 25 25.78 7.14 -7.00
CA ARG A 25 25.26 7.40 -5.65
C ARG A 25 26.25 8.05 -4.70
N ARG A 26 27.53 7.70 -4.79
CA ARG A 26 28.56 8.11 -3.82
C ARG A 26 29.56 9.13 -4.37
N LEU A 27 29.78 9.15 -5.69
CA LEU A 27 30.69 10.05 -6.35
C LEU A 27 29.97 11.08 -7.23
N GLY A 28 28.64 11.02 -7.29
CA GLY A 28 27.77 11.99 -7.98
C GLY A 28 27.71 11.86 -9.50
N THR A 29 28.52 11.00 -10.12
CA THR A 29 28.57 10.83 -11.57
C THR A 29 28.97 9.42 -11.99
N GLU A 30 28.34 8.90 -13.04
CA GLU A 30 28.67 7.62 -13.64
C GLU A 30 30.09 7.60 -14.23
N ARG A 31 30.59 8.76 -14.70
CA ARG A 31 31.94 8.90 -15.26
C ARG A 31 33.04 8.50 -14.27
N ALA A 32 32.75 8.57 -12.96
CA ALA A 32 33.68 8.14 -11.91
C ALA A 32 33.62 6.61 -11.63
N SER A 33 32.95 5.80 -12.45
CA SER A 33 32.79 4.36 -12.21
C SER A 33 34.13 3.57 -12.16
N ALA A 34 35.14 4.04 -12.87
CA ALA A 34 36.49 3.46 -12.80
C ALA A 34 37.16 3.68 -11.40
N LEU A 35 36.85 4.79 -10.73
CA LEU A 35 37.37 5.12 -9.39
C LEU A 35 36.54 4.50 -8.27
N ALA A 36 35.35 4.00 -8.55
CA ALA A 36 34.44 3.48 -7.56
C ALA A 36 35.01 2.34 -6.68
N PRO A 37 35.74 1.34 -7.23
CA PRO A 37 36.37 0.30 -6.40
C PRO A 37 37.44 0.85 -5.47
N LEU A 38 38.26 1.79 -5.95
CA LEU A 38 39.29 2.44 -5.14
C LEU A 38 38.67 3.26 -4.00
N HIS A 39 37.69 4.10 -4.31
CA HIS A 39 36.95 4.87 -3.31
C HIS A 39 36.32 3.96 -2.26
N TYR A 40 35.67 2.86 -2.70
CA TYR A 40 35.05 1.90 -1.78
C TYR A 40 36.07 1.29 -0.84
N THR A 41 37.20 0.82 -1.36
CA THR A 41 38.26 0.18 -0.57
C THR A 41 38.90 1.14 0.44
N LEU A 42 39.15 2.39 0.05
CA LEU A 42 39.82 3.36 0.91
C LEU A 42 38.89 3.98 1.95
N LEU A 43 37.65 4.30 1.57
CA LEU A 43 36.71 5.08 2.38
C LEU A 43 35.35 4.41 2.55
N GLY A 44 34.74 3.94 1.46
CA GLY A 44 33.34 3.54 1.41
C GLY A 44 33.03 2.38 2.36
N GLU A 45 33.89 1.36 2.44
CA GLU A 45 33.69 0.22 3.33
C GLU A 45 33.75 0.63 4.81
N ARG A 46 34.65 1.56 5.17
CA ARG A 46 34.77 2.12 6.53
C ARG A 46 33.57 2.97 6.92
N LEU A 47 33.03 3.72 5.96
CA LEU A 47 31.87 4.57 6.13
C LEU A 47 30.53 3.81 6.03
N GLY A 48 30.58 2.48 5.87
CA GLY A 48 29.37 1.66 5.77
C GLY A 48 28.63 1.78 4.44
N PHE A 49 29.28 2.30 3.37
CA PHE A 49 28.63 2.41 2.08
C PHE A 49 28.44 1.05 1.44
N ARG A 50 27.24 0.75 1.00
CA ARG A 50 26.91 -0.52 0.36
C ARG A 50 27.47 -0.56 -1.07
N PRO A 51 28.23 -1.61 -1.45
CA PRO A 51 28.73 -1.81 -2.81
C PRO A 51 27.64 -2.30 -3.78
N ASN A 52 26.59 -2.89 -3.25
CA ASN A 52 25.34 -3.29 -3.93
C ASN A 52 24.18 -3.24 -2.93
N GLY A 53 22.94 -3.51 -3.38
CA GLY A 53 21.75 -3.42 -2.52
C GLY A 53 21.65 -4.46 -1.39
N PHE A 54 22.46 -5.52 -1.42
CA PHE A 54 22.34 -6.68 -0.53
C PHE A 54 23.60 -6.98 0.29
N PHE A 55 24.59 -6.11 0.25
CA PHE A 55 25.79 -6.21 1.09
C PHE A 55 25.93 -4.94 1.94
N ASP A 56 25.81 -5.08 3.25
CA ASP A 56 26.03 -4.02 4.23
C ASP A 56 27.31 -4.28 5.00
N PRO A 57 28.39 -3.50 4.75
CA PRO A 57 29.68 -3.76 5.39
C PRO A 57 29.65 -3.58 6.92
N SER A 58 28.84 -2.66 7.44
CA SER A 58 28.71 -2.43 8.87
C SER A 58 27.99 -3.58 9.56
N PHE A 59 26.87 -4.01 8.99
CA PHE A 59 26.12 -5.16 9.49
C PHE A 59 26.96 -6.45 9.43
N HIS A 60 27.58 -6.73 8.27
CA HIS A 60 28.38 -7.94 8.11
C HIS A 60 29.58 -7.99 9.07
N ARG A 61 30.24 -6.86 9.29
CA ARG A 61 31.34 -6.75 10.28
C ARG A 61 30.85 -7.19 11.66
N GLN A 62 29.71 -6.69 12.10
CA GLN A 62 29.10 -7.04 13.39
C GLN A 62 28.69 -8.52 13.43
N ALA A 63 27.96 -9.00 12.41
CA ALA A 63 27.48 -10.37 12.34
C ALA A 63 28.61 -11.41 12.31
N ALA A 64 29.74 -11.06 11.71
CA ALA A 64 30.92 -11.90 11.60
C ALA A 64 31.89 -11.75 12.79
N GLY A 65 31.59 -10.90 13.77
CA GLY A 65 32.49 -10.65 14.91
C GLY A 65 33.86 -10.03 14.54
N LEU A 66 33.92 -9.27 13.43
CA LEU A 66 35.14 -8.70 12.90
C LEU A 66 35.46 -7.35 13.54
N GLY A 67 36.69 -7.14 13.91
CA GLY A 67 37.16 -5.86 14.45
C GLY A 67 37.11 -4.71 13.42
N SER A 68 37.23 -3.47 13.91
CA SER A 68 37.24 -2.25 13.08
C SER A 68 38.35 -2.24 12.02
N GLU A 69 39.42 -3.01 12.22
CA GLU A 69 40.56 -3.10 11.30
C GLU A 69 40.34 -4.03 10.12
N ALA A 70 39.29 -4.89 10.16
CA ALA A 70 39.00 -5.79 9.06
C ALA A 70 38.70 -5.02 7.78
N ARG A 71 39.26 -5.44 6.66
CA ARG A 71 39.12 -4.85 5.32
C ARG A 71 38.77 -5.92 4.32
N GLY A 72 38.19 -5.48 3.19
CA GLY A 72 37.78 -6.40 2.13
C GLY A 72 36.62 -7.29 2.55
N LEU A 73 35.71 -6.78 3.36
CA LEU A 73 34.62 -7.54 4.00
C LEU A 73 33.78 -8.35 3.00
N MET A 74 33.52 -7.80 1.82
CA MET A 74 32.80 -8.55 0.78
C MET A 74 33.61 -9.73 0.24
N ALA A 75 34.92 -9.60 0.10
CA ALA A 75 35.78 -10.71 -0.30
C ALA A 75 35.88 -11.78 0.81
N LEU A 76 35.96 -11.36 2.08
CA LEU A 76 35.93 -12.26 3.23
C LEU A 76 34.62 -13.06 3.31
N TYR A 77 33.49 -12.41 3.07
CA TYR A 77 32.20 -13.09 2.99
C TYR A 77 32.15 -14.09 1.83
N LEU A 78 32.57 -13.66 0.63
CA LEU A 78 32.53 -14.51 -0.58
C LEU A 78 33.54 -15.67 -0.56
N ALA A 79 34.49 -15.65 0.38
CA ALA A 79 35.37 -16.80 0.64
C ALA A 79 34.64 -17.94 1.37
N ARG A 80 33.42 -17.74 1.86
CA ARG A 80 32.67 -18.68 2.69
C ARG A 80 31.32 -19.03 2.05
N PRO A 81 31.27 -19.99 1.11
CA PRO A 81 30.05 -20.39 0.44
C PRO A 81 29.15 -21.33 1.26
N GLU A 82 29.60 -21.77 2.44
CA GLU A 82 28.86 -22.66 3.34
C GLU A 82 27.65 -22.01 4.00
N PRO A 83 26.58 -22.76 4.28
CA PRO A 83 25.34 -22.21 4.86
C PRO A 83 25.49 -21.50 6.22
N GLY A 84 26.55 -21.82 6.98
CA GLY A 84 26.84 -21.19 8.27
C GLY A 84 27.61 -19.86 8.17
N ALA A 85 27.88 -19.34 6.97
CA ALA A 85 28.55 -18.06 6.80
C ALA A 85 27.71 -16.92 7.42
N PRO A 86 28.36 -15.95 8.12
CA PRO A 86 27.67 -14.78 8.65
C PRO A 86 26.93 -14.02 7.53
N PRO A 87 25.70 -13.56 7.74
CA PRO A 87 24.92 -12.93 6.70
C PRO A 87 25.57 -11.62 6.19
N PRO A 88 25.42 -11.29 4.89
CA PRO A 88 26.04 -10.11 4.28
C PRO A 88 25.26 -8.82 4.58
N SER A 89 23.97 -8.94 4.87
CA SER A 89 23.05 -7.86 5.21
C SER A 89 21.78 -8.42 5.87
N PRO A 90 20.95 -7.57 6.47
CA PRO A 90 19.62 -7.99 6.96
C PRO A 90 18.71 -8.53 5.86
N GLU A 91 18.93 -8.11 4.60
CA GLU A 91 18.07 -8.42 3.47
C GLU A 91 18.43 -9.73 2.75
N PHE A 92 19.54 -10.39 3.08
CA PHE A 92 19.95 -11.64 2.45
C PHE A 92 20.25 -12.73 3.48
N ASP A 93 19.45 -13.80 3.43
CA ASP A 93 19.70 -15.01 4.23
C ASP A 93 20.42 -16.05 3.37
N HIS A 94 21.70 -16.23 3.66
CA HIS A 94 22.59 -17.14 2.93
C HIS A 94 22.09 -18.60 2.95
N ALA A 95 21.80 -19.11 4.15
CA ALA A 95 21.39 -20.50 4.33
C ALA A 95 20.05 -20.79 3.64
N TRP A 96 19.09 -19.93 3.88
CA TRP A 96 17.78 -20.03 3.28
C TRP A 96 17.83 -19.96 1.75
N TYR A 97 18.54 -18.97 1.20
CA TYR A 97 18.65 -18.80 -0.25
C TYR A 97 19.31 -20.03 -0.91
N ALA A 98 20.41 -20.53 -0.31
CA ALA A 98 21.11 -21.72 -0.80
C ALA A 98 20.22 -22.96 -0.80
N ALA A 99 19.40 -23.13 0.25
CA ALA A 99 18.46 -24.25 0.35
C ALA A 99 17.31 -24.16 -0.69
N GLN A 100 16.78 -22.96 -0.95
CA GLN A 100 15.70 -22.75 -1.92
C GLN A 100 16.18 -22.81 -3.39
N ASN A 101 17.48 -22.72 -3.64
CA ASN A 101 18.04 -22.65 -4.99
C ASN A 101 19.24 -23.61 -5.14
N PRO A 102 19.11 -24.92 -4.93
CA PRO A 102 20.24 -25.86 -4.86
C PRO A 102 21.13 -25.88 -6.11
N GLY A 103 20.57 -25.58 -7.28
CA GLY A 103 21.30 -25.50 -8.56
C GLY A 103 22.30 -24.33 -8.65
N TRP A 104 22.43 -23.47 -7.64
CA TRP A 104 23.45 -22.42 -7.66
C TRP A 104 24.88 -22.99 -7.77
N LYS A 105 25.13 -24.16 -7.15
CA LYS A 105 26.46 -24.83 -7.13
C LYS A 105 26.96 -25.21 -8.50
N GLU A 106 26.05 -25.47 -9.44
CA GLU A 106 26.38 -25.88 -10.81
C GLU A 106 26.86 -24.70 -11.66
N THR A 107 26.45 -23.50 -11.31
CA THR A 107 26.63 -22.32 -12.15
C THR A 107 27.47 -21.21 -11.51
N HIS A 108 27.54 -21.17 -10.18
CA HIS A 108 28.19 -20.09 -9.44
C HIS A 108 29.03 -20.61 -8.27
N PRO A 109 30.15 -19.97 -7.95
CA PRO A 109 31.01 -20.36 -6.82
C PRO A 109 30.44 -19.98 -5.45
N HIS A 110 29.36 -19.15 -5.42
CA HIS A 110 28.78 -18.65 -4.19
C HIS A 110 27.28 -18.32 -4.37
N PRO A 111 26.36 -18.68 -3.43
CA PRO A 111 24.94 -18.46 -3.58
C PRO A 111 24.55 -16.97 -3.69
N PHE A 112 25.30 -16.09 -3.03
CA PHE A 112 25.10 -14.64 -3.14
C PHE A 112 25.39 -14.10 -4.54
N LEU A 113 26.44 -14.59 -5.21
CA LEU A 113 26.70 -14.22 -6.61
C LEU A 113 25.60 -14.73 -7.54
N HIS A 114 25.15 -15.97 -7.35
CA HIS A 114 24.03 -16.52 -8.08
C HIS A 114 22.77 -15.66 -7.89
N PHE A 115 22.52 -15.18 -6.66
CA PHE A 115 21.41 -14.26 -6.42
C PHE A 115 21.57 -12.94 -7.18
N LEU A 116 22.71 -12.27 -7.08
CA LEU A 116 22.94 -10.97 -7.72
C LEU A 116 22.86 -11.05 -9.26
N GLU A 117 23.37 -12.11 -9.88
CA GLU A 117 23.50 -12.23 -11.32
C GLU A 117 22.27 -12.88 -11.99
N VAL A 118 21.61 -13.82 -11.31
CA VAL A 118 20.49 -14.60 -11.84
C VAL A 118 19.23 -14.41 -11.02
N GLY A 119 19.33 -14.60 -9.70
CA GLY A 119 18.18 -14.62 -8.80
C GLY A 119 17.42 -13.30 -8.77
N LEU A 120 18.13 -12.18 -8.70
CA LEU A 120 17.55 -10.84 -8.67
C LEU A 120 16.67 -10.55 -9.91
N ARG A 121 17.18 -10.85 -11.09
CA ARG A 121 16.44 -10.68 -12.35
C ARG A 121 15.30 -11.68 -12.48
N GLY A 122 15.50 -12.91 -11.99
CA GLY A 122 14.46 -13.95 -11.94
C GLY A 122 13.40 -13.73 -10.87
N GLY A 123 13.54 -12.69 -10.03
CA GLY A 123 12.61 -12.39 -8.94
C GLY A 123 12.65 -13.39 -7.80
N ARG A 124 13.78 -14.11 -7.63
CA ARG A 124 13.98 -15.03 -6.50
C ARG A 124 14.09 -14.23 -5.21
N ARG A 125 13.48 -14.75 -4.16
CA ARG A 125 13.54 -14.11 -2.84
C ARG A 125 14.96 -14.22 -2.26
N PRO A 126 15.53 -13.14 -1.70
CA PRO A 126 16.82 -13.20 -1.02
C PRO A 126 16.72 -13.78 0.40
N ARG A 127 15.51 -13.77 0.98
CA ARG A 127 15.14 -14.23 2.31
C ARG A 127 13.66 -14.60 2.33
N ALA A 128 13.22 -15.43 3.28
CA ALA A 128 11.85 -15.97 3.33
C ALA A 128 10.76 -14.90 3.37
N ASP A 129 11.00 -13.82 4.09
CA ASP A 129 10.05 -12.74 4.37
C ASP A 129 10.19 -11.51 3.44
N ILE A 130 11.09 -11.55 2.44
CA ILE A 130 11.27 -10.48 1.45
C ILE A 130 10.65 -10.86 0.12
N ASP A 131 9.63 -10.10 -0.30
CA ASP A 131 9.01 -10.24 -1.61
C ASP A 131 9.66 -9.30 -2.64
N MET A 132 10.24 -9.89 -3.70
CA MET A 132 10.89 -9.14 -4.77
C MET A 132 9.90 -8.55 -5.79
N ALA A 133 8.60 -8.83 -5.68
CA ALA A 133 7.58 -8.22 -6.53
C ALA A 133 7.63 -6.69 -6.44
N PHE A 134 7.83 -6.15 -5.24
CA PHE A 134 7.98 -4.70 -5.03
C PHE A 134 9.14 -4.08 -5.81
N VAL A 135 10.31 -4.72 -5.82
CA VAL A 135 11.46 -4.24 -6.60
C VAL A 135 11.13 -4.20 -8.09
N ARG A 136 10.42 -5.23 -8.58
CA ARG A 136 9.95 -5.29 -9.98
C ARG A 136 8.93 -4.21 -10.31
N ASP A 137 8.06 -3.87 -9.37
CA ASP A 137 7.10 -2.78 -9.56
C ASP A 137 7.78 -1.41 -9.62
N VAL A 138 8.84 -1.19 -8.83
CA VAL A 138 9.69 0.00 -8.94
C VAL A 138 10.36 0.08 -10.32
N VAL A 139 10.83 -1.06 -10.85
CA VAL A 139 11.37 -1.14 -12.23
C VAL A 139 10.32 -0.70 -13.26
N ARG A 140 9.13 -1.29 -13.20
CA ARG A 140 8.03 -0.99 -14.15
C ARG A 140 7.54 0.45 -14.05
N GLY A 141 7.35 0.94 -12.84
CA GLY A 141 6.77 2.26 -12.62
C GLY A 141 7.73 3.43 -12.87
N ARG A 142 9.05 3.18 -12.88
CA ARG A 142 10.08 4.24 -12.98
C ARG A 142 11.06 4.06 -14.13
N GLY A 143 10.95 3.00 -14.92
CA GLY A 143 11.86 2.72 -16.03
C GLY A 143 13.32 2.48 -15.58
N LEU A 144 13.53 2.00 -14.35
CA LEU A 144 14.85 1.76 -13.78
C LEU A 144 15.37 0.36 -14.12
N GLY A 145 16.68 0.16 -14.07
CA GLY A 145 17.25 -1.19 -14.01
C GLY A 145 16.96 -1.88 -12.68
N ILE A 146 16.94 -3.22 -12.67
CA ILE A 146 16.61 -4.00 -11.46
C ILE A 146 17.60 -3.75 -10.32
N GLU A 147 18.87 -3.58 -10.61
CA GLU A 147 19.93 -3.28 -9.65
C GLU A 147 19.73 -1.88 -9.02
N GLU A 148 19.35 -0.89 -9.84
CA GLU A 148 19.05 0.46 -9.35
C GLU A 148 17.79 0.48 -8.49
N ALA A 149 16.75 -0.23 -8.91
CA ALA A 149 15.53 -0.38 -8.13
C ALA A 149 15.80 -1.06 -6.78
N ALA A 150 16.63 -2.12 -6.76
CA ALA A 150 17.05 -2.78 -5.53
C ALA A 150 17.84 -1.85 -4.60
N LEU A 151 18.78 -1.05 -5.13
CA LEU A 151 19.49 -0.06 -4.33
C LEU A 151 18.56 1.00 -3.72
N ARG A 152 17.55 1.45 -4.47
CA ARG A 152 16.57 2.42 -3.95
C ARG A 152 15.70 1.85 -2.85
N VAL A 153 15.43 0.55 -2.91
CA VAL A 153 14.63 -0.17 -1.92
C VAL A 153 15.44 -0.51 -0.67
N PHE A 154 16.64 -1.06 -0.84
CA PHE A 154 17.41 -1.64 0.26
C PHE A 154 18.55 -0.73 0.80
N ASP A 155 18.96 0.30 0.06
CA ASP A 155 19.88 1.35 0.51
C ASP A 155 19.33 2.74 0.12
N PRO A 156 18.18 3.16 0.67
CA PRO A 156 17.56 4.42 0.30
C PRO A 156 18.43 5.61 0.72
N LYS A 157 18.63 6.57 -0.20
CA LYS A 157 19.10 7.89 0.20
C LYS A 157 17.98 8.63 0.93
N PRO A 158 18.28 9.61 1.81
CA PRO A 158 17.27 10.40 2.51
C PRO A 158 16.22 11.07 1.60
N ARG A 159 16.55 11.26 0.30
CA ARG A 159 15.63 11.82 -0.71
C ARG A 159 14.87 10.78 -1.54
N ASP A 160 15.20 9.50 -1.41
CA ASP A 160 14.56 8.43 -2.20
C ASP A 160 13.16 8.05 -1.67
N GLY A 161 12.70 8.71 -0.60
CA GLY A 161 11.45 8.41 0.08
C GLY A 161 11.53 7.13 0.92
N ASP A 162 10.48 6.85 1.66
CA ASP A 162 10.41 5.72 2.60
C ASP A 162 10.22 4.36 1.88
N MET A 163 11.12 4.03 0.94
CA MET A 163 11.10 2.69 0.33
C MET A 163 11.75 1.69 1.28
N LYS A 164 10.91 1.04 2.06
CA LYS A 164 11.33 -0.05 2.95
C LYS A 164 11.34 -1.38 2.21
N PRO A 165 12.13 -2.35 2.67
CA PRO A 165 12.06 -3.71 2.15
C PRO A 165 10.63 -4.23 2.23
N PRO A 166 10.10 -4.83 1.15
CA PRO A 166 8.75 -5.37 1.17
C PRO A 166 8.68 -6.56 2.13
N LEU A 167 7.63 -6.58 2.94
CA LEU A 167 7.27 -7.74 3.74
C LEU A 167 6.78 -8.88 2.83
N SER A 168 6.91 -10.12 3.28
CA SER A 168 6.21 -11.21 2.63
C SER A 168 4.69 -11.02 2.75
N ARG A 169 3.94 -11.67 1.87
CA ARG A 169 2.47 -11.64 1.92
C ARG A 169 1.96 -12.15 3.27
N GLU A 170 2.53 -13.24 3.73
CA GLU A 170 2.15 -13.91 4.98
C GLU A 170 2.40 -12.99 6.19
N GLU A 171 3.57 -12.36 6.24
CA GLU A 171 3.91 -11.45 7.32
C GLU A 171 3.01 -10.19 7.33
N LEU A 172 2.76 -9.60 6.16
CA LEU A 172 1.84 -8.46 6.06
C LEU A 172 0.43 -8.84 6.49
N ARG A 173 -0.08 -10.01 6.06
CA ARG A 173 -1.39 -10.51 6.48
C ARG A 173 -1.46 -10.80 7.97
N ALA A 174 -0.41 -11.36 8.57
CA ALA A 174 -0.34 -11.59 10.01
C ALA A 174 -0.47 -10.26 10.79
N ARG A 175 0.22 -9.20 10.35
CA ARG A 175 0.12 -7.86 10.95
C ARG A 175 -1.27 -7.25 10.79
N GLN A 176 -1.86 -7.35 9.61
CA GLN A 176 -3.22 -6.88 9.33
C GLN A 176 -4.26 -7.61 10.21
N ASN A 177 -4.12 -8.94 10.33
CA ASN A 177 -5.04 -9.74 11.16
C ASN A 177 -4.91 -9.40 12.64
N ARG A 178 -3.68 -9.20 13.16
CA ARG A 178 -3.46 -8.74 14.53
C ARG A 178 -4.11 -7.37 14.76
N PHE A 179 -3.89 -6.40 13.88
CA PHE A 179 -4.53 -5.10 13.95
C PHE A 179 -6.06 -5.23 13.99
N TYR A 180 -6.63 -6.01 13.07
CA TYR A 180 -8.07 -6.22 13.02
C TYR A 180 -8.62 -6.91 14.26
N ALA A 181 -7.91 -7.89 14.83
CA ALA A 181 -8.32 -8.59 16.03
C ALA A 181 -8.36 -7.68 17.27
N GLU A 182 -7.39 -6.75 17.37
CA GLU A 182 -7.29 -5.83 18.51
C GLU A 182 -8.26 -4.64 18.43
N THR A 183 -8.69 -4.26 17.23
CA THR A 183 -9.60 -3.12 17.01
C THR A 183 -11.06 -3.54 16.99
N ARG A 184 -11.60 -3.89 18.16
CA ARG A 184 -13.01 -4.31 18.33
C ARG A 184 -13.98 -3.15 18.07
N MET A 185 -15.23 -3.51 17.75
CA MET A 185 -16.31 -2.56 17.53
C MET A 185 -17.28 -2.59 18.71
N ARG A 186 -17.78 -1.41 19.10
CA ARG A 186 -18.86 -1.22 20.05
C ARG A 186 -19.88 -0.26 19.45
N ILE A 187 -21.15 -0.65 19.44
CA ILE A 187 -22.24 0.21 19.01
C ILE A 187 -22.79 0.90 20.25
N GLU A 188 -22.72 2.22 20.24
CA GLU A 188 -23.23 3.06 21.32
C GLU A 188 -24.66 3.52 21.07
N ARG A 189 -24.99 3.78 19.79
CA ARG A 189 -26.32 4.21 19.37
C ARG A 189 -26.68 3.59 18.03
N GLU A 190 -27.86 3.01 17.96
CA GLU A 190 -28.44 2.50 16.72
C GLU A 190 -29.18 3.62 15.98
N PRO A 191 -29.17 3.64 14.65
CA PRO A 191 -29.91 4.62 13.90
C PRO A 191 -31.43 4.32 13.99
N PRO A 192 -32.27 5.35 14.22
CA PRO A 192 -33.70 5.17 14.21
C PRO A 192 -34.20 4.78 12.82
N ASP A 193 -35.29 4.02 12.77
CA ASP A 193 -35.97 3.72 11.51
C ASP A 193 -36.87 4.88 11.11
N ARG A 194 -36.36 5.73 10.21
CA ARG A 194 -37.09 6.87 9.63
C ARG A 194 -37.39 6.69 8.15
N GLY A 195 -37.12 5.50 7.58
CA GLY A 195 -37.28 5.24 6.17
C GLY A 195 -36.35 6.06 5.26
N ARG A 196 -35.26 6.62 5.81
CA ARG A 196 -34.25 7.36 5.02
C ARG A 196 -33.49 6.42 4.11
N LYS A 197 -33.25 6.91 2.88
CA LYS A 197 -32.65 6.11 1.82
C LYS A 197 -31.13 6.21 1.74
N ASN A 198 -30.55 7.24 2.33
CA ASN A 198 -29.14 7.55 2.22
C ASN A 198 -28.46 7.61 3.59
N LEU A 199 -27.20 7.22 3.63
CA LEU A 199 -26.34 7.24 4.81
C LEU A 199 -25.10 8.10 4.54
N VAL A 200 -24.69 8.87 5.52
CA VAL A 200 -23.33 9.42 5.60
C VAL A 200 -22.60 8.73 6.75
N PHE A 201 -21.55 8.00 6.43
CA PHE A 201 -20.60 7.45 7.38
C PHE A 201 -19.45 8.43 7.56
N VAL A 202 -19.10 8.78 8.80
CA VAL A 202 -17.95 9.63 9.11
C VAL A 202 -16.96 8.90 10.01
N GLN A 203 -15.72 8.78 9.55
CA GLN A 203 -14.61 8.32 10.37
C GLN A 203 -14.05 9.51 11.14
N CYS A 204 -14.24 9.59 12.46
CA CYS A 204 -13.95 10.79 13.23
C CYS A 204 -13.15 10.53 14.51
N GLY A 205 -12.37 11.54 14.89
CA GLY A 205 -11.64 11.61 16.16
C GLY A 205 -12.44 12.28 17.27
N SER A 206 -11.80 12.45 18.42
CA SER A 206 -12.40 13.20 19.54
C SER A 206 -12.65 14.65 19.16
N GLY A 207 -13.78 15.19 19.66
CA GLY A 207 -14.16 16.57 19.37
C GLY A 207 -14.62 16.81 17.94
N PHE A 208 -14.94 15.74 17.18
CA PHE A 208 -15.54 15.91 15.86
C PHE A 208 -16.82 16.71 15.97
N ASP A 209 -16.86 17.81 15.28
CA ASP A 209 -18.01 18.72 15.17
C ASP A 209 -18.07 19.23 13.73
N ALA A 210 -19.26 19.16 13.14
CA ALA A 210 -19.52 19.65 11.80
C ALA A 210 -20.86 20.37 11.79
N ASP A 211 -20.87 21.62 11.33
CA ASP A 211 -22.06 22.48 11.32
C ASP A 211 -23.25 21.84 10.60
N TRP A 212 -22.98 21.12 9.51
CA TRP A 212 -24.02 20.45 8.73
C TRP A 212 -24.80 19.36 9.52
N LEU A 213 -24.25 18.85 10.63
CA LEU A 213 -25.01 17.95 11.53
C LEU A 213 -26.17 18.64 12.22
N ARG A 214 -26.12 19.96 12.34
CA ARG A 214 -27.19 20.79 12.94
C ARG A 214 -28.24 21.23 11.93
N GLU A 215 -27.93 21.11 10.63
CA GLU A 215 -28.83 21.47 9.54
C GLU A 215 -29.94 20.41 9.34
N PRO A 216 -31.12 20.78 8.81
CA PRO A 216 -32.10 19.83 8.29
C PRO A 216 -31.46 18.95 7.21
N ARG A 217 -31.72 17.64 7.23
CA ARG A 217 -31.17 16.69 6.27
C ARG A 217 -32.09 15.50 6.01
N ALA A 218 -32.04 14.95 4.81
CA ALA A 218 -32.81 13.79 4.37
C ALA A 218 -32.00 12.46 4.39
N PHE A 219 -30.86 12.45 5.04
CA PHE A 219 -30.00 11.27 5.21
C PHE A 219 -29.72 11.01 6.69
N ASP A 220 -29.41 9.74 7.03
CA ASP A 220 -28.92 9.38 8.35
C ASP A 220 -27.39 9.53 8.43
N VAL A 221 -26.90 9.76 9.64
CA VAL A 221 -25.47 9.92 9.91
C VAL A 221 -25.01 8.87 10.91
N LEU A 222 -24.01 8.05 10.50
CA LEU A 222 -23.28 7.14 11.37
C LEU A 222 -21.88 7.69 11.59
N THR A 223 -21.56 8.04 12.83
CA THR A 223 -20.21 8.42 13.24
C THR A 223 -19.47 7.20 13.79
N ASN A 224 -18.27 6.94 13.29
CA ASN A 224 -17.37 5.98 13.87
C ASN A 224 -16.18 6.69 14.51
N TYR A 225 -16.09 6.60 15.84
CA TYR A 225 -14.99 7.17 16.60
C TYR A 225 -13.83 6.17 16.70
N TYR A 226 -12.64 6.59 16.25
CA TYR A 226 -11.43 5.76 16.34
C TYR A 226 -10.69 5.89 17.68
N GLN A 227 -11.23 6.66 18.61
CA GLN A 227 -10.78 6.81 20.01
C GLN A 227 -11.97 7.12 20.90
N GLU A 228 -11.83 6.88 22.21
CA GLU A 228 -12.87 7.25 23.18
C GLU A 228 -13.11 8.76 23.14
N SER A 229 -14.37 9.12 23.03
CA SER A 229 -14.83 10.50 22.85
C SER A 229 -16.28 10.64 23.28
N GLU A 230 -16.71 11.83 23.62
CA GLU A 230 -18.12 12.16 23.71
C GLU A 230 -18.71 12.24 22.29
N PRO A 231 -19.75 11.44 21.99
CA PRO A 231 -20.33 11.43 20.65
C PRO A 231 -21.09 12.70 20.34
N HIS A 232 -21.05 13.14 19.09
CA HIS A 232 -21.87 14.27 18.66
C HIS A 232 -23.37 13.96 18.83
N PRO A 233 -24.16 14.81 19.53
CA PRO A 233 -25.55 14.51 19.92
C PRO A 233 -26.50 14.37 18.72
N ARG A 234 -26.16 14.95 17.58
CA ARG A 234 -26.96 14.93 16.34
C ARG A 234 -26.61 13.79 15.39
N ALA A 235 -25.63 12.93 15.72
CA ALA A 235 -25.41 11.69 14.98
C ALA A 235 -26.61 10.73 15.17
N ASP A 236 -27.07 10.11 14.11
CA ASP A 236 -28.21 9.16 14.19
C ASP A 236 -27.75 7.79 14.70
N ALA A 237 -26.55 7.37 14.32
CA ALA A 237 -25.87 6.18 14.86
C ALA A 237 -24.47 6.52 15.34
N VAL A 238 -24.01 5.81 16.36
CA VAL A 238 -22.68 6.01 16.97
C VAL A 238 -22.01 4.67 17.16
N VAL A 239 -20.80 4.56 16.62
CA VAL A 239 -19.95 3.38 16.71
C VAL A 239 -18.57 3.81 17.21
N PHE A 240 -17.97 2.99 18.06
CA PHE A 240 -16.57 3.07 18.44
C PHE A 240 -15.81 1.89 17.88
N GLN A 241 -14.83 2.16 17.04
CA GLN A 241 -13.90 1.15 16.54
C GLN A 241 -12.54 1.80 16.41
N CYS A 242 -11.63 1.51 17.34
CA CYS A 242 -10.30 2.13 17.47
C CYS A 242 -9.32 1.67 16.39
N GLY A 243 -9.77 1.70 15.16
CA GLY A 243 -8.99 1.33 13.97
C GLY A 243 -8.98 2.43 12.91
N THR A 244 -8.93 2.00 11.69
CA THR A 244 -8.97 2.87 10.51
C THR A 244 -10.36 2.84 9.88
N LYS A 245 -10.66 3.78 8.99
CA LYS A 245 -11.90 3.77 8.20
C LYS A 245 -12.13 2.41 7.51
N THR A 246 -11.08 1.86 6.91
CA THR A 246 -11.14 0.57 6.21
C THR A 246 -11.54 -0.57 7.14
N THR A 247 -10.94 -0.63 8.33
CA THR A 247 -11.29 -1.68 9.32
C THR A 247 -12.64 -1.47 9.95
N ALA A 248 -13.10 -0.23 10.11
CA ALA A 248 -14.44 0.09 10.60
C ALA A 248 -15.51 -0.34 9.60
N VAL A 249 -15.35 -0.01 8.32
CA VAL A 249 -16.26 -0.44 7.26
C VAL A 249 -16.27 -1.95 7.12
N ARG A 250 -15.10 -2.61 7.17
CA ARG A 250 -14.99 -4.07 7.17
C ARG A 250 -15.76 -4.71 8.33
N ARG A 251 -15.64 -4.17 9.55
CA ARG A 251 -16.38 -4.69 10.71
C ARG A 251 -17.88 -4.50 10.57
N LEU A 252 -18.32 -3.31 10.18
CA LEU A 252 -19.75 -3.05 9.95
C LEU A 252 -20.31 -4.02 8.92
N LEU A 253 -19.64 -4.21 7.79
CA LEU A 253 -20.08 -5.15 6.76
C LEU A 253 -20.12 -6.60 7.25
N ASN A 254 -19.22 -7.01 8.14
CA ASN A 254 -19.16 -8.38 8.67
C ASN A 254 -20.10 -8.63 9.86
N GLU A 255 -20.19 -7.69 10.79
CA GLU A 255 -20.85 -7.89 12.08
C GLU A 255 -22.24 -7.26 12.13
N ARG A 256 -22.43 -6.12 11.42
CA ARG A 256 -23.67 -5.34 11.35
C ARG A 256 -23.92 -4.75 9.97
N PRO A 257 -24.06 -5.63 8.95
CA PRO A 257 -24.28 -5.19 7.57
C PRO A 257 -25.56 -4.35 7.42
N ASP A 258 -26.56 -4.56 8.26
CA ASP A 258 -27.80 -3.80 8.30
C ASP A 258 -27.56 -2.30 8.50
N LEU A 259 -26.52 -1.90 9.25
CA LEU A 259 -26.20 -0.49 9.49
C LEU A 259 -25.70 0.24 8.24
N LEU A 260 -25.26 -0.48 7.23
CA LEU A 260 -24.79 0.08 5.95
C LEU A 260 -25.72 -0.29 4.79
N LEU A 261 -26.13 -1.56 4.69
CA LEU A 261 -26.78 -2.11 3.50
C LEU A 261 -28.32 -1.92 3.47
N ARG A 262 -28.92 -1.39 4.52
CA ARG A 262 -30.34 -1.00 4.48
C ARG A 262 -30.56 0.27 3.63
N TYR A 263 -29.53 1.07 3.39
CA TYR A 263 -29.61 2.30 2.61
C TYR A 263 -29.43 2.04 1.11
N GLU A 264 -30.04 2.87 0.26
CA GLU A 264 -29.85 2.82 -1.21
C GLU A 264 -28.47 3.31 -1.62
N ALA A 265 -27.90 4.26 -0.84
CA ALA A 265 -26.55 4.78 -1.06
C ALA A 265 -25.89 5.21 0.26
N ALA A 266 -24.55 5.13 0.30
CA ALA A 266 -23.74 5.56 1.43
C ALA A 266 -22.54 6.39 0.97
N LEU A 267 -22.36 7.57 1.58
CA LEU A 267 -21.19 8.44 1.43
C LEU A 267 -20.27 8.22 2.63
N PHE A 268 -19.00 7.93 2.37
CA PHE A 268 -18.01 7.71 3.42
C PHE A 268 -17.04 8.89 3.48
N LEU A 269 -16.98 9.58 4.61
CA LEU A 269 -16.17 10.78 4.80
C LEU A 269 -15.08 10.57 5.85
N ASP A 270 -13.96 11.27 5.68
CA ASP A 270 -13.02 11.57 6.76
C ASP A 270 -13.47 12.85 7.49
N ASP A 271 -13.05 13.03 8.74
CA ASP A 271 -13.46 14.15 9.59
C ASP A 271 -12.88 15.52 9.19
N ASP A 272 -11.99 15.53 8.22
CA ASP A 272 -11.35 16.73 7.67
C ASP A 272 -11.86 17.10 6.26
N VAL A 273 -12.95 16.47 5.83
CA VAL A 273 -13.63 16.82 4.58
C VAL A 273 -14.70 17.88 4.86
N GLY A 274 -14.45 19.11 4.44
CA GLY A 274 -15.40 20.21 4.53
C GLY A 274 -16.49 20.10 3.48
N ILE A 275 -17.75 19.93 3.92
CA ILE A 275 -18.95 19.80 3.09
C ILE A 275 -20.17 20.26 3.92
N GLY A 276 -21.23 20.76 3.26
CA GLY A 276 -22.51 21.12 3.87
C GLY A 276 -23.62 20.09 3.62
N ALA A 277 -24.69 20.10 4.42
CA ALA A 277 -25.81 19.17 4.26
C ALA A 277 -26.46 19.25 2.86
N THR A 278 -26.69 20.45 2.36
CA THR A 278 -27.23 20.67 0.99
C THR A 278 -26.32 20.08 -0.10
N GLN A 279 -25.00 20.21 0.08
CA GLN A 279 -24.04 19.62 -0.87
C GLN A 279 -24.06 18.08 -0.83
N ILE A 280 -24.20 17.49 0.37
CA ILE A 280 -24.37 16.04 0.55
C ILE A 280 -25.63 15.54 -0.18
N GLU A 281 -26.75 16.24 -0.01
CA GLU A 281 -27.99 15.88 -0.70
C GLU A 281 -27.86 16.00 -2.21
N ALA A 282 -27.22 17.07 -2.69
CA ALA A 282 -26.93 17.25 -4.12
C ALA A 282 -26.07 16.11 -4.69
N LEU A 283 -25.09 15.61 -3.92
CA LEU A 283 -24.27 14.44 -4.32
C LEU A 283 -25.11 13.17 -4.46
N PHE A 284 -26.01 12.88 -3.50
CA PHE A 284 -26.91 11.73 -3.61
C PHE A 284 -27.86 11.85 -4.82
N GLN A 285 -28.39 13.05 -5.08
CA GLN A 285 -29.22 13.31 -6.22
C GLN A 285 -28.46 13.16 -7.53
N ALA A 286 -27.29 13.77 -7.66
CA ALA A 286 -26.44 13.69 -8.85
C ALA A 286 -26.00 12.25 -9.14
N ARG A 287 -25.59 11.48 -8.12
CA ARG A 287 -25.29 10.05 -8.27
C ARG A 287 -26.45 9.29 -8.89
N ARG A 288 -27.67 9.54 -8.40
CA ARG A 288 -28.89 8.87 -8.91
C ARG A 288 -29.18 9.29 -10.34
N ALA A 289 -29.19 10.59 -10.62
CA ALA A 289 -29.46 11.14 -11.95
C ALA A 289 -28.47 10.64 -13.01
N LEU A 290 -27.19 10.49 -12.63
CA LEU A 290 -26.13 10.00 -13.50
C LEU A 290 -26.01 8.47 -13.50
N SER A 291 -26.87 7.76 -12.76
CA SER A 291 -26.86 6.30 -12.62
C SER A 291 -25.50 5.73 -12.19
N LEU A 292 -24.75 6.46 -11.36
CA LEU A 292 -23.45 6.02 -10.89
C LEU A 292 -23.60 5.01 -9.74
N ASP A 293 -22.78 4.00 -9.75
CA ASP A 293 -22.66 3.04 -8.66
C ASP A 293 -21.55 3.41 -7.67
N LEU A 294 -20.49 4.04 -8.18
CA LEU A 294 -19.38 4.55 -7.39
C LEU A 294 -19.08 5.99 -7.85
N ALA A 295 -19.08 6.92 -6.91
CA ALA A 295 -18.76 8.30 -7.19
C ALA A 295 -17.87 8.91 -6.11
N GLN A 296 -17.35 10.09 -6.37
CA GLN A 296 -16.84 11.01 -5.36
C GLN A 296 -17.16 12.44 -5.77
N PRO A 297 -17.21 13.41 -4.83
CA PRO A 297 -17.25 14.83 -5.18
C PRO A 297 -15.92 15.28 -5.79
N ALA A 298 -15.94 16.35 -6.59
CA ALA A 298 -14.74 17.07 -6.94
C ALA A 298 -14.09 17.70 -5.70
N LEU A 299 -12.83 18.11 -5.78
CA LEU A 299 -12.12 18.80 -4.72
C LEU A 299 -12.07 20.30 -5.00
N THR A 300 -12.13 21.13 -3.97
CA THR A 300 -11.89 22.57 -4.12
C THR A 300 -10.43 22.83 -4.54
N ARG A 301 -10.17 24.00 -5.12
CA ARG A 301 -8.82 24.34 -5.64
C ARG A 301 -7.75 24.38 -4.57
N ASP A 302 -8.11 24.69 -3.33
CA ASP A 302 -7.23 24.78 -2.16
C ASP A 302 -7.09 23.44 -1.40
N SER A 303 -7.78 22.38 -1.83
CA SER A 303 -7.63 21.04 -1.25
C SER A 303 -6.23 20.47 -1.43
N ASP A 304 -5.75 19.71 -0.45
CA ASP A 304 -4.56 18.85 -0.62
C ASP A 304 -4.96 17.53 -1.29
N THR A 305 -4.27 17.15 -2.35
CA THR A 305 -4.50 15.90 -3.09
C THR A 305 -3.27 15.48 -3.88
N ALA A 306 -3.04 14.18 -3.96
CA ALA A 306 -2.06 13.59 -4.87
C ALA A 306 -2.48 13.67 -6.35
N PHE A 307 -3.77 13.97 -6.62
CA PHE A 307 -4.37 13.94 -7.95
C PHE A 307 -4.98 15.30 -8.33
N PRO A 308 -4.18 16.29 -8.80
CA PRO A 308 -4.66 17.65 -9.10
C PRO A 308 -5.83 17.73 -10.07
N PHE A 309 -6.02 16.72 -10.93
CA PHE A 309 -7.12 16.68 -11.88
C PHE A 309 -8.50 16.43 -11.23
N LEU A 310 -8.55 16.02 -9.96
CA LEU A 310 -9.79 15.89 -9.19
C LEU A 310 -10.31 17.24 -8.71
N LYS A 311 -9.51 18.31 -8.77
CA LYS A 311 -9.95 19.64 -8.38
C LYS A 311 -10.99 20.17 -9.34
N GLU A 312 -11.91 20.95 -8.78
CA GLU A 312 -12.96 21.62 -9.55
C GLU A 312 -12.40 22.38 -10.76
N ARG A 313 -13.05 22.25 -11.87
CA ARG A 313 -12.81 23.02 -13.09
C ARG A 313 -13.79 24.18 -13.13
N ALA A 314 -13.80 24.97 -14.22
CA ALA A 314 -14.75 26.05 -14.37
C ALA A 314 -16.20 25.59 -14.10
N ALA A 315 -17.01 26.47 -13.54
CA ALA A 315 -18.39 26.20 -13.15
C ALA A 315 -19.16 25.42 -14.24
N GLY A 316 -19.75 24.30 -13.87
CA GLY A 316 -20.51 23.46 -14.80
C GLY A 316 -19.73 22.28 -15.41
N SER A 317 -18.49 22.02 -14.99
CA SER A 317 -17.81 20.80 -15.42
C SER A 317 -18.56 19.58 -14.89
N GLY A 318 -19.16 18.85 -15.81
CA GLY A 318 -20.00 17.70 -15.53
C GLY A 318 -19.26 16.53 -14.88
N LEU A 319 -19.60 15.33 -15.26
CA LEU A 319 -18.98 14.09 -14.79
C LEU A 319 -17.56 13.94 -15.34
N LEU A 320 -16.56 13.73 -14.44
CA LEU A 320 -15.22 13.28 -14.83
C LEU A 320 -15.16 11.75 -14.78
N ARG A 321 -14.73 11.15 -15.87
CA ARG A 321 -14.49 9.70 -15.94
C ARG A 321 -13.12 9.38 -15.37
N VAL A 322 -13.06 8.44 -14.41
CA VAL A 322 -11.84 8.10 -13.68
C VAL A 322 -11.67 6.58 -13.58
N SER A 323 -10.43 6.13 -13.43
CA SER A 323 -10.13 4.69 -13.25
C SER A 323 -10.67 4.13 -11.93
N THR A 324 -10.66 4.93 -10.88
CA THR A 324 -11.22 4.64 -9.54
C THR A 324 -11.51 5.96 -8.80
N VAL A 325 -11.93 5.90 -7.54
CA VAL A 325 -12.16 7.05 -6.65
C VAL A 325 -11.26 6.94 -5.41
N GLU A 326 -10.95 8.09 -4.78
CA GLU A 326 -10.17 8.12 -3.54
C GLU A 326 -11.01 7.64 -2.34
N ILE A 327 -10.33 6.99 -1.39
CA ILE A 327 -10.97 6.45 -0.18
C ILE A 327 -11.49 7.53 0.79
N MET A 328 -11.07 8.79 0.64
CA MET A 328 -11.43 9.85 1.58
C MET A 328 -12.92 10.25 1.54
N ALA A 329 -13.56 10.23 0.35
CA ALA A 329 -14.95 10.62 0.17
C ALA A 329 -15.72 9.79 -0.89
N PRO A 330 -15.64 8.45 -0.89
CA PRO A 330 -16.36 7.63 -1.86
C PRO A 330 -17.85 7.57 -1.54
N LEU A 331 -18.67 7.66 -2.58
CA LEU A 331 -20.13 7.53 -2.55
C LEU A 331 -20.53 6.27 -3.30
N PHE A 332 -21.07 5.30 -2.57
CA PHE A 332 -21.49 4.00 -3.13
C PHE A 332 -23.00 3.91 -3.29
N SER A 333 -23.46 3.23 -4.34
CA SER A 333 -24.75 2.55 -4.29
C SER A 333 -24.64 1.33 -3.36
N ARG A 334 -25.78 0.81 -2.85
CA ARG A 334 -25.80 -0.43 -2.06
C ARG A 334 -25.07 -1.56 -2.78
N ARG A 335 -25.44 -1.84 -4.03
CA ARG A 335 -24.84 -2.93 -4.81
C ARG A 335 -23.34 -2.76 -5.06
N ALA A 336 -22.88 -1.50 -5.19
CA ALA A 336 -21.44 -1.23 -5.31
C ALA A 336 -20.70 -1.48 -3.99
N LEU A 337 -21.30 -1.09 -2.86
CA LEU A 337 -20.71 -1.35 -1.54
C LEU A 337 -20.62 -2.86 -1.28
N GLU A 338 -21.66 -3.63 -1.59
CA GLU A 338 -21.65 -5.09 -1.53
C GLU A 338 -20.56 -5.67 -2.43
N ARG A 339 -20.45 -5.20 -3.68
CA ARG A 339 -19.47 -5.67 -4.65
C ARG A 339 -18.04 -5.39 -4.23
N THR A 340 -17.80 -4.29 -3.54
CA THR A 340 -16.46 -3.82 -3.14
C THR A 340 -16.10 -4.17 -1.69
N ALA A 341 -16.94 -4.89 -0.96
CA ALA A 341 -16.72 -5.25 0.44
C ALA A 341 -15.36 -5.92 0.68
N PHE A 342 -14.90 -6.75 -0.26
CA PHE A 342 -13.60 -7.42 -0.18
C PHE A 342 -12.42 -6.43 -0.14
N ALA A 343 -12.51 -5.27 -0.80
CA ALA A 343 -11.44 -4.28 -0.86
C ALA A 343 -11.07 -3.75 0.54
N PHE A 344 -12.06 -3.64 1.42
CA PHE A 344 -11.85 -3.23 2.81
C PHE A 344 -11.18 -4.32 3.67
N ALA A 345 -11.09 -5.56 3.18
CA ALA A 345 -10.35 -6.63 3.83
C ALA A 345 -8.89 -6.73 3.35
N GLU A 346 -8.57 -6.10 2.22
CA GLU A 346 -7.24 -6.19 1.63
C GLU A 346 -6.22 -5.26 2.29
N THR A 347 -6.66 -4.14 2.86
CA THR A 347 -5.77 -3.18 3.50
C THR A 347 -6.31 -2.71 4.85
N VAL A 348 -5.42 -2.35 5.76
CA VAL A 348 -5.75 -1.68 7.02
C VAL A 348 -5.68 -0.15 6.85
N SER A 349 -4.67 0.34 6.15
CA SER A 349 -4.45 1.78 5.97
C SER A 349 -5.43 2.46 5.02
N GLY A 350 -6.11 1.70 4.16
CA GLY A 350 -6.89 2.23 3.04
C GLY A 350 -6.08 2.38 1.75
N TRP A 351 -4.74 2.48 1.84
CA TRP A 351 -3.89 2.57 0.65
C TRP A 351 -3.97 1.28 -0.17
N GLY A 352 -4.40 1.40 -1.40
CA GLY A 352 -4.64 0.29 -2.31
C GLY A 352 -6.08 -0.25 -2.28
N ALA A 353 -6.86 -0.03 -1.21
CA ALA A 353 -8.29 -0.37 -1.23
C ALA A 353 -9.02 0.41 -2.32
N ASP A 354 -8.72 1.70 -2.44
CA ASP A 354 -9.25 2.61 -3.47
C ASP A 354 -8.93 2.13 -4.90
N LEU A 355 -7.77 1.54 -5.12
CA LEU A 355 -7.37 0.99 -6.43
C LEU A 355 -8.24 -0.20 -6.87
N LEU A 356 -8.88 -0.88 -5.92
CA LEU A 356 -9.77 -2.02 -6.18
C LEU A 356 -11.21 -1.61 -6.47
N LEU A 357 -11.66 -0.47 -5.91
CA LEU A 357 -13.06 -0.04 -5.97
C LEU A 357 -13.54 0.14 -7.41
N GLY A 358 -12.84 0.97 -8.17
CA GLY A 358 -13.20 1.27 -9.55
C GLY A 358 -13.23 0.06 -10.46
N PRO A 359 -12.14 -0.72 -10.56
CA PRO A 359 -12.11 -1.93 -11.38
C PRO A 359 -13.18 -2.97 -11.00
N ALA A 360 -13.49 -3.12 -9.69
CA ALA A 360 -14.52 -4.04 -9.24
C ALA A 360 -15.93 -3.61 -9.64
N VAL A 361 -16.25 -2.33 -9.48
CA VAL A 361 -17.54 -1.76 -9.85
C VAL A 361 -17.73 -1.78 -11.36
N ARG A 362 -16.70 -1.38 -12.11
CA ARG A 362 -16.75 -1.37 -13.57
C ARG A 362 -16.92 -2.78 -14.16
N GLY A 363 -16.23 -3.75 -13.61
CA GLY A 363 -16.36 -5.15 -14.02
C GLY A 363 -17.75 -5.74 -13.75
N ALA A 364 -18.48 -5.20 -12.77
CA ALA A 364 -19.83 -5.68 -12.41
C ALA A 364 -20.96 -4.89 -13.09
N PHE A 365 -20.79 -3.58 -13.30
CA PHE A 365 -21.89 -2.69 -13.66
C PHE A 365 -21.63 -1.85 -14.94
N GLY A 366 -20.47 -2.04 -15.55
CA GLY A 366 -20.10 -1.39 -16.81
C GLY A 366 -19.23 -0.14 -16.66
N PRO A 367 -18.75 0.39 -17.81
CA PRO A 367 -17.75 1.46 -17.84
C PRO A 367 -18.24 2.80 -17.29
N ASP A 368 -19.55 3.06 -17.36
CA ASP A 368 -20.16 4.33 -16.96
C ASP A 368 -20.63 4.37 -15.51
N ALA A 369 -20.41 3.27 -14.75
CA ALA A 369 -20.83 3.15 -13.36
C ALA A 369 -20.03 4.02 -12.38
N ILE A 370 -18.93 4.70 -12.83
CA ILE A 370 -17.99 5.39 -11.97
C ILE A 370 -17.70 6.79 -12.47
N GLY A 371 -17.64 7.75 -11.55
CA GLY A 371 -17.18 9.09 -11.89
C GLY A 371 -17.03 10.06 -10.73
N VAL A 372 -16.37 11.19 -11.01
CA VAL A 372 -16.26 12.32 -10.10
C VAL A 372 -17.35 13.34 -10.46
N ILE A 373 -18.18 13.69 -9.48
CA ILE A 373 -19.28 14.64 -9.63
C ILE A 373 -18.73 16.06 -9.54
N GLY A 374 -18.60 16.72 -10.68
CA GLY A 374 -18.00 18.06 -10.79
C GLY A 374 -18.89 19.21 -10.33
N SER A 375 -20.21 18.98 -10.22
CA SER A 375 -21.16 20.02 -9.77
C SER A 375 -21.09 20.31 -8.27
N THR A 376 -20.42 19.47 -7.50
CA THR A 376 -20.24 19.61 -6.05
C THR A 376 -18.80 19.39 -5.71
N ALA A 377 -18.15 20.41 -5.13
CA ALA A 377 -16.77 20.31 -4.66
C ALA A 377 -16.72 20.31 -3.15
N VAL A 378 -15.81 19.51 -2.58
CA VAL A 378 -15.55 19.43 -1.14
C VAL A 378 -14.11 19.84 -0.84
N ARG A 379 -13.90 20.37 0.35
CA ARG A 379 -12.57 20.78 0.78
C ARG A 379 -11.92 19.68 1.60
N HIS A 380 -10.78 19.17 1.15
CA HIS A 380 -9.91 18.33 1.97
C HIS A 380 -8.85 19.21 2.60
N ALA A 381 -8.98 19.43 3.91
CA ALA A 381 -8.26 20.50 4.60
C ALA A 381 -6.88 20.10 5.10
N ARG A 382 -6.69 18.83 5.50
CA ARG A 382 -5.43 18.37 6.11
C ARG A 382 -4.47 17.85 5.05
N ARG A 383 -3.24 18.29 5.16
CA ARG A 383 -2.15 17.75 4.36
C ARG A 383 -1.76 16.36 4.85
N VAL A 384 -1.57 15.44 3.92
CA VAL A 384 -1.08 14.08 4.24
C VAL A 384 0.37 14.16 4.72
N ASP A 385 0.59 13.87 6.02
CA ASP A 385 1.94 13.76 6.62
C ASP A 385 2.27 12.30 6.93
N THR A 386 2.88 11.61 5.97
CA THR A 386 3.27 10.21 6.10
C THR A 386 4.37 9.96 7.13
N LYS A 387 5.11 11.00 7.54
CA LYS A 387 6.25 10.90 8.48
C LYS A 387 5.84 11.15 9.92
N GLY A 388 5.16 12.27 10.19
CA GLY A 388 4.81 12.75 11.53
C GLY A 388 3.36 12.52 11.93
N GLY A 389 2.47 12.28 10.98
CA GLY A 389 1.04 12.16 11.22
C GLY A 389 0.68 11.04 12.20
N ALA A 390 -0.24 11.34 13.13
CA ALA A 390 -0.68 10.41 14.18
C ALA A 390 -1.22 9.09 13.62
N PHE A 391 -1.95 9.13 12.51
CA PHE A 391 -2.45 7.96 11.78
C PHE A 391 -1.32 7.01 11.36
N TYR A 392 -0.26 7.54 10.74
CA TYR A 392 0.88 6.74 10.31
C TYR A 392 1.73 6.25 11.49
N ALA A 393 1.82 7.05 12.57
CA ALA A 393 2.47 6.62 13.81
C ALA A 393 1.72 5.45 14.45
N TYR A 394 0.39 5.46 14.41
CA TYR A 394 -0.45 4.37 14.89
C TYR A 394 -0.23 3.08 14.11
N LEU A 395 -0.26 3.13 12.78
CA LEU A 395 0.00 1.97 11.92
C LEU A 395 1.40 1.38 12.14
N ARG A 396 2.41 2.23 12.34
CA ARG A 396 3.79 1.77 12.62
C ARG A 396 3.92 0.92 13.88
N ARG A 397 3.05 1.11 14.91
CA ARG A 397 3.07 0.24 16.11
C ARG A 397 2.77 -1.22 15.77
N TYR A 398 2.00 -1.45 14.72
CA TYR A 398 1.67 -2.77 14.19
C TYR A 398 2.64 -3.24 13.10
N GLY A 399 3.63 -2.42 12.75
CA GLY A 399 4.53 -2.67 11.64
C GLY A 399 3.83 -2.61 10.27
N ILE A 400 2.69 -1.92 10.17
CA ILE A 400 1.96 -1.73 8.92
C ILE A 400 2.48 -0.48 8.23
N ASP A 401 2.88 -0.64 6.97
CA ASP A 401 3.29 0.44 6.08
C ASP A 401 2.27 0.53 4.92
N PRO A 402 1.58 1.67 4.77
CA PRO A 402 0.60 1.85 3.69
C PRO A 402 1.14 1.59 2.29
N ALA A 403 2.41 1.94 2.03
CA ALA A 403 3.02 1.69 0.74
C ALA A 403 3.19 0.19 0.45
N HIS A 404 3.49 -0.64 1.47
CA HIS A 404 3.54 -2.09 1.33
C HIS A 404 2.16 -2.67 1.01
N GLU A 405 1.09 -2.17 1.66
CA GLU A 405 -0.27 -2.60 1.38
C GLU A 405 -0.68 -2.27 -0.06
N ALA A 406 -0.47 -1.03 -0.50
CA ALA A 406 -0.79 -0.61 -1.87
C ALA A 406 0.01 -1.41 -2.91
N ASN A 407 1.31 -1.62 -2.69
CA ASN A 407 2.16 -2.39 -3.61
C ASN A 407 1.71 -3.85 -3.72
N ARG A 408 1.32 -4.46 -2.60
CA ARG A 408 0.77 -5.81 -2.59
C ARG A 408 -0.53 -5.88 -3.39
N VAL A 409 -1.44 -4.94 -3.19
CA VAL A 409 -2.71 -4.87 -3.94
C VAL A 409 -2.43 -4.76 -5.44
N VAL A 410 -1.54 -3.87 -5.87
CA VAL A 410 -1.15 -3.73 -7.29
C VAL A 410 -0.61 -5.05 -7.84
N ALA A 411 0.29 -5.72 -7.10
CA ALA A 411 0.93 -6.95 -7.55
C ALA A 411 -0.05 -8.14 -7.60
N GLU A 412 -0.93 -8.29 -6.61
CA GLU A 412 -1.84 -9.43 -6.51
C GLU A 412 -3.04 -9.31 -7.43
N PHE A 413 -3.60 -8.12 -7.58
CA PHE A 413 -4.82 -7.90 -8.36
C PHE A 413 -4.56 -7.40 -9.78
N GLY A 414 -3.31 -7.04 -10.12
CA GLY A 414 -2.97 -6.51 -11.43
C GLY A 414 -3.62 -5.17 -11.75
N VAL A 415 -3.98 -4.37 -10.72
CA VAL A 415 -4.62 -3.08 -10.89
C VAL A 415 -3.60 -1.97 -11.12
N GLU A 416 -4.06 -0.86 -11.70
CA GLU A 416 -3.23 0.33 -11.89
C GLU A 416 -2.85 0.94 -10.54
N ARG A 417 -1.60 1.37 -10.42
CA ARG A 417 -1.04 1.93 -9.17
C ARG A 417 -1.60 3.31 -8.80
N TYR A 418 -2.09 4.04 -9.79
CA TYR A 418 -2.56 5.42 -9.61
C TYR A 418 -3.93 5.61 -10.22
N LEU A 419 -4.73 6.40 -9.55
CA LEU A 419 -5.95 6.95 -10.09
C LEU A 419 -5.61 7.86 -11.28
N ARG A 420 -6.38 7.75 -12.37
CA ARG A 420 -6.22 8.59 -13.56
C ARG A 420 -7.55 8.95 -14.22
N LEU A 421 -7.53 9.98 -15.04
CA LEU A 421 -8.62 10.27 -15.95
C LEU A 421 -8.71 9.19 -17.04
N LEU A 422 -9.93 8.87 -17.45
CA LEU A 422 -10.19 8.04 -18.62
C LEU A 422 -10.48 8.93 -19.84
N ALA A 423 -9.95 8.52 -20.99
CA ALA A 423 -10.27 9.18 -22.26
C ALA A 423 -11.74 8.97 -22.65
N PRO A 424 -12.33 9.85 -23.47
CA PRO A 424 -13.65 9.62 -24.06
C PRO A 424 -13.70 8.26 -24.78
N GLY A 425 -14.68 7.42 -24.43
CA GLY A 425 -14.84 6.07 -25.00
C GLY A 425 -13.92 4.99 -24.39
N GLU A 426 -13.00 5.35 -23.52
CA GLU A 426 -12.17 4.38 -22.82
C GLU A 426 -13.00 3.63 -21.77
N ALA A 427 -12.99 2.28 -21.84
CA ALA A 427 -13.73 1.43 -20.89
C ALA A 427 -13.16 1.47 -19.48
N GLY A 428 -11.88 1.80 -19.32
CA GLY A 428 -11.14 1.80 -18.07
C GLY A 428 -10.78 0.39 -17.56
N PRO A 429 -9.97 0.30 -16.49
CA PRO A 429 -9.53 -0.97 -15.96
C PRO A 429 -10.68 -1.73 -15.29
N VAL A 430 -10.69 -3.04 -15.48
CA VAL A 430 -11.54 -3.99 -14.76
C VAL A 430 -10.66 -4.94 -13.97
N LEU A 431 -11.14 -5.43 -12.84
CA LEU A 431 -10.48 -6.55 -12.20
C LEU A 431 -10.53 -7.73 -13.16
N ALA A 432 -9.36 -8.26 -13.53
CA ALA A 432 -9.31 -9.58 -14.12
C ALA A 432 -10.08 -10.51 -13.17
N GLN A 433 -11.12 -11.19 -13.67
CA GLN A 433 -11.82 -12.18 -12.84
C GLN A 433 -10.76 -13.04 -12.21
N ALA A 434 -10.72 -13.07 -10.88
CA ALA A 434 -9.77 -13.90 -10.15
C ALA A 434 -9.84 -15.29 -10.78
N ARG A 435 -8.71 -15.87 -11.15
CA ARG A 435 -8.62 -17.19 -11.76
C ARG A 435 -9.33 -18.17 -10.83
N GLY A 436 -10.51 -18.63 -11.23
CA GLY A 436 -11.48 -19.35 -10.40
C GLY A 436 -12.57 -18.41 -9.91
N ALA A 437 -13.82 -18.77 -10.17
CA ALA A 437 -15.01 -18.03 -9.82
C ALA A 437 -14.85 -17.37 -8.44
N GLY A 438 -14.80 -16.05 -8.42
CA GLY A 438 -14.76 -15.31 -7.17
C GLY A 438 -15.92 -15.79 -6.30
N PRO A 439 -15.71 -16.02 -5.01
CA PRO A 439 -16.79 -16.48 -4.14
C PRO A 439 -17.95 -15.50 -4.30
N SER A 440 -19.16 -16.04 -4.44
CA SER A 440 -20.39 -15.24 -4.37
C SER A 440 -20.33 -14.40 -3.07
N PRO A 441 -21.03 -13.29 -2.96
CA PRO A 441 -21.13 -12.55 -1.69
C PRO A 441 -21.38 -13.49 -0.49
N ALA A 442 -22.24 -14.49 -0.63
CA ALA A 442 -22.46 -15.52 0.38
C ALA A 442 -21.21 -16.38 0.69
N ALA A 443 -20.34 -16.64 -0.30
CA ALA A 443 -19.10 -17.40 -0.08
C ALA A 443 -17.96 -16.53 0.49
N LEU A 444 -18.00 -15.21 0.27
CA LEU A 444 -17.17 -14.26 1.01
C LEU A 444 -17.59 -14.22 2.48
N TRP A 445 -18.88 -14.23 2.76
CA TRP A 445 -19.43 -14.33 4.11
C TRP A 445 -19.00 -15.61 4.82
N GLY A 446 -19.05 -16.78 4.17
CA GLY A 446 -18.65 -18.08 4.75
C GLY A 446 -17.16 -18.19 5.08
N ARG A 447 -16.28 -17.45 4.40
CA ARG A 447 -14.83 -17.42 4.70
C ARG A 447 -14.46 -16.56 5.90
N PHE A 448 -15.34 -15.70 6.36
CA PHE A 448 -15.17 -14.82 7.50
C PHE A 448 -16.06 -15.16 8.68
N SER A 449 -16.64 -16.38 8.70
CA SER A 449 -17.36 -16.87 9.86
C SER A 449 -16.44 -16.89 11.09
N PRO A 450 -16.91 -16.45 12.28
CA PRO A 450 -16.11 -16.43 13.51
C PRO A 450 -15.53 -17.80 13.88
N THR A 451 -16.12 -18.89 13.43
CA THR A 451 -15.66 -20.27 13.65
C THR A 451 -14.40 -20.65 12.86
N ALA A 452 -14.00 -19.89 11.82
CA ALA A 452 -12.78 -20.15 11.07
C ALA A 452 -11.55 -19.42 11.64
N MET A 453 -11.68 -18.67 12.74
CA MET A 453 -10.60 -17.94 13.40
C MET A 453 -10.07 -18.61 14.68
N LEU A 454 -10.44 -19.86 14.97
CA LEU A 454 -10.02 -20.59 16.16
C LEU A 454 -9.01 -21.72 15.86
N TRP A 455 -8.20 -21.58 14.78
CA TRP A 455 -7.02 -22.45 14.57
C TRP A 455 -5.87 -21.66 13.95
#